data_0da5a4085ca661a8364dbb1fbc28584e
#
_entry.id   0da5a4085ca661a8364dbb1fbc28584e
#
_cell.length_a   1.000
_cell.length_b   1.000
_cell.length_c   1.000
_cell.angle_alpha   90.00
_cell.angle_beta   90.00
_cell.angle_gamma   90.00
#
_symmetry.space_group_name_H-M   'P 1'
#
loop_
_entity.id
_entity.type
_entity.pdbx_description
1 polymer ?
#
loop_
_entity_poly.entity_id
_entity_poly.type
_entity_poly.pdbx_seq_one_letter_code
_entity_poly.pdbx_strand_id
1 'polypeptide(L)'
;MDINNKKILICDDSVLARKQLKDAVNEVAAGAVFLEGKNGVEAVELYKSEKPDIVFMDIVMPEKDGNEALSEIKEFDNEAVIIIVSSVGTQEQLKKAIQLGAKDFIQKPFEKNQIKEIIELRLGGK
;
A
#
# COMPACT_ATOMS: atom_id res chain seq x y z
N MET A 1 -10.27 -8.52 -14.39
CA MET A 1 -9.95 -7.09 -14.46
C MET A 1 -8.52 -6.93 -14.94
N ASP A 2 -8.31 -5.94 -15.73
CA ASP A 2 -7.01 -5.68 -16.35
C ASP A 2 -6.46 -4.36 -15.85
N ILE A 3 -5.27 -4.41 -15.22
CA ILE A 3 -4.60 -3.23 -14.71
C ILE A 3 -3.23 -3.07 -15.34
N ASN A 4 -3.17 -3.27 -16.64
CA ASN A 4 -1.93 -3.18 -17.41
C ASN A 4 -1.26 -1.83 -17.19
N ASN A 5 0.03 -1.90 -16.90
CA ASN A 5 0.88 -0.72 -16.69
C ASN A 5 0.59 0.07 -15.43
N LYS A 6 -0.38 -0.32 -14.62
CA LYS A 6 -0.56 0.32 -13.32
C LYS A 6 0.58 -0.09 -12.41
N LYS A 7 1.15 0.88 -11.69
CA LYS A 7 2.26 0.64 -10.77
C LYS A 7 1.73 0.48 -9.37
N ILE A 8 2.07 -0.62 -8.74
CA ILE A 8 1.64 -0.92 -7.37
C ILE A 8 2.89 -1.04 -6.51
N LEU A 9 3.02 -0.16 -5.53
CA LEU A 9 4.14 -0.18 -4.58
C LEU A 9 3.70 -0.94 -3.34
N ILE A 10 4.48 -1.93 -2.96
CA ILE A 10 4.22 -2.74 -1.76
C ILE A 10 5.39 -2.56 -0.80
N CYS A 11 5.11 -2.05 0.39
CA CYS A 11 6.12 -1.74 1.39
C CYS A 11 5.88 -2.56 2.65
N ASP A 12 6.81 -3.44 2.95
CA ASP A 12 6.76 -4.32 4.11
C ASP A 12 8.16 -4.88 4.28
N ASP A 13 8.65 -5.00 5.50
CA ASP A 13 9.99 -5.53 5.72
C ASP A 13 10.04 -7.06 5.56
N SER A 14 8.91 -7.72 5.43
CA SER A 14 8.83 -9.17 5.25
C SER A 14 8.73 -9.53 3.78
N VAL A 15 9.68 -10.31 3.28
CA VAL A 15 9.65 -10.81 1.90
C VAL A 15 8.39 -11.62 1.66
N LEU A 16 8.01 -12.45 2.64
CA LEU A 16 6.83 -13.30 2.52
C LEU A 16 5.56 -12.46 2.45
N ALA A 17 5.46 -11.43 3.29
CA ALA A 17 4.27 -10.57 3.29
C ALA A 17 4.13 -9.86 1.95
N ARG A 18 5.25 -9.37 1.39
CA ARG A 18 5.19 -8.72 0.07
C ARG A 18 4.73 -9.70 -1.00
N LYS A 19 5.24 -10.94 -0.95
CA LYS A 19 4.83 -11.95 -1.92
C LYS A 19 3.35 -12.28 -1.81
N GLN A 20 2.87 -12.43 -0.58
CA GLN A 20 1.45 -12.75 -0.36
C GLN A 20 0.55 -11.68 -0.95
N LEU A 21 0.92 -10.42 -0.78
CA LEU A 21 0.11 -9.33 -1.30
C LEU A 21 0.17 -9.26 -2.82
N LYS A 22 1.37 -9.45 -3.41
CA LYS A 22 1.48 -9.51 -4.87
C LYS A 22 0.62 -10.62 -5.44
N ASP A 23 0.66 -11.79 -4.82
CA ASP A 23 -0.12 -12.92 -5.29
C ASP A 23 -1.62 -12.62 -5.20
N ALA A 24 -2.05 -11.99 -4.11
CA ALA A 24 -3.45 -11.63 -3.95
C ALA A 24 -3.90 -10.65 -5.03
N VAL A 25 -3.08 -9.65 -5.34
CA VAL A 25 -3.42 -8.71 -6.41
C VAL A 25 -3.49 -9.42 -7.75
N ASN A 26 -2.51 -10.28 -8.04
CA ASN A 26 -2.48 -10.99 -9.32
C ASN A 26 -3.68 -11.92 -9.51
N GLU A 27 -4.23 -12.45 -8.41
CA GLU A 27 -5.41 -13.31 -8.53
C GLU A 27 -6.67 -12.54 -8.91
N VAL A 28 -6.74 -11.26 -8.57
CA VAL A 28 -7.95 -10.48 -8.86
C VAL A 28 -7.79 -9.58 -10.07
N ALA A 29 -6.55 -9.26 -10.46
CA ALA A 29 -6.31 -8.38 -11.59
C ALA A 29 -4.91 -8.65 -12.14
N ALA A 30 -4.75 -8.57 -13.44
CA ALA A 30 -3.49 -8.91 -14.09
C ALA A 30 -2.85 -7.68 -14.72
N GLY A 31 -1.54 -7.74 -14.90
CA GLY A 31 -0.83 -6.74 -15.70
C GLY A 31 -0.16 -5.62 -14.94
N ALA A 32 -0.25 -5.62 -13.62
CA ALA A 32 0.37 -4.56 -12.81
C ALA A 32 1.89 -4.67 -12.84
N VAL A 33 2.54 -3.52 -12.68
CA VAL A 33 3.97 -3.44 -12.45
C VAL A 33 4.15 -3.28 -10.93
N PHE A 34 4.85 -4.22 -10.31
CA PHE A 34 5.06 -4.19 -8.87
C PHE A 34 6.40 -3.57 -8.51
N LEU A 35 6.37 -2.71 -7.51
CA LEU A 35 7.55 -2.11 -6.90
C LEU A 35 7.55 -2.52 -5.44
N GLU A 36 8.72 -2.79 -4.88
CA GLU A 36 8.80 -3.28 -3.50
C GLU A 36 9.77 -2.44 -2.68
N GLY A 37 9.30 -2.01 -1.51
CA GLY A 37 10.13 -1.34 -0.52
C GLY A 37 10.14 -2.14 0.75
N LYS A 38 11.29 -2.20 1.42
CA LYS A 38 11.43 -2.98 2.65
C LYS A 38 11.45 -2.14 3.92
N ASN A 39 11.37 -0.82 3.77
CA ASN A 39 11.28 0.09 4.91
C ASN A 39 10.66 1.40 4.44
N GLY A 40 10.41 2.30 5.38
CA GLY A 40 9.74 3.56 5.06
C GLY A 40 10.59 4.51 4.23
N VAL A 41 11.92 4.44 4.35
CA VAL A 41 12.79 5.27 3.54
C VAL A 41 12.66 4.88 2.07
N GLU A 42 12.72 3.58 1.79
CA GLU A 42 12.56 3.08 0.42
C GLU A 42 11.17 3.41 -0.12
N ALA A 43 10.14 3.34 0.75
CA ALA A 43 8.78 3.67 0.33
C ALA A 43 8.70 5.10 -0.20
N VAL A 44 9.26 6.04 0.55
CA VAL A 44 9.24 7.46 0.15
C VAL A 44 10.05 7.67 -1.14
N GLU A 45 11.24 7.08 -1.20
CA GLU A 45 12.10 7.23 -2.38
C GLU A 45 11.44 6.66 -3.64
N LEU A 46 10.85 5.47 -3.52
CA LEU A 46 10.19 4.84 -4.67
C LEU A 46 8.96 5.62 -5.10
N TYR A 47 8.21 6.16 -4.13
CA TYR A 47 7.07 6.97 -4.50
C TYR A 47 7.49 8.20 -5.31
N LYS A 48 8.53 8.88 -4.85
CA LYS A 48 8.98 10.09 -5.53
C LYS A 48 9.50 9.81 -6.93
N SER A 49 10.22 8.69 -7.10
CA SER A 49 10.82 8.40 -8.40
C SER A 49 9.86 7.73 -9.37
N GLU A 50 8.94 6.89 -8.88
CA GLU A 50 8.09 6.07 -9.74
C GLU A 50 6.64 6.54 -9.79
N LYS A 51 6.18 7.27 -8.80
CA LYS A 51 4.81 7.79 -8.69
C LYS A 51 3.78 6.68 -8.94
N PRO A 52 3.77 5.65 -8.08
CA PRO A 52 2.87 4.53 -8.29
C PRO A 52 1.41 4.95 -8.19
N ASP A 53 0.55 4.15 -8.78
CA ASP A 53 -0.89 4.41 -8.78
C ASP A 53 -1.53 4.09 -7.44
N ILE A 54 -0.97 3.15 -6.70
CA ILE A 54 -1.45 2.78 -5.37
C ILE A 54 -0.27 2.25 -4.55
N VAL A 55 -0.34 2.48 -3.24
CA VAL A 55 0.68 2.00 -2.29
C VAL A 55 -0.01 1.15 -1.23
N PHE A 56 0.50 -0.06 -1.03
CA PHE A 56 0.13 -0.88 0.13
C PHE A 56 1.31 -0.84 1.09
N MET A 57 1.07 -0.42 2.33
CA MET A 57 2.16 -0.15 3.26
C MET A 57 1.87 -0.66 4.66
N ASP A 58 2.83 -1.40 5.21
CA ASP A 58 2.77 -1.81 6.62
C ASP A 58 3.15 -0.61 7.50
N ILE A 59 2.68 -0.62 8.74
CA ILE A 59 3.04 0.42 9.71
C ILE A 59 4.40 0.12 10.34
N VAL A 60 4.62 -1.12 10.78
CA VAL A 60 5.83 -1.47 11.53
C VAL A 60 6.94 -1.86 10.57
N MET A 61 7.86 -0.95 10.34
CA MET A 61 9.00 -1.17 9.45
C MET A 61 10.24 -0.51 10.06
N PRO A 62 11.44 -1.06 9.77
CA PRO A 62 12.66 -0.42 10.28
C PRO A 62 12.96 0.88 9.55
N GLU A 63 13.85 1.66 10.08
CA GLU A 63 14.34 2.94 9.56
C GLU A 63 13.30 4.04 9.69
N LYS A 64 12.17 3.89 9.03
CA LYS A 64 11.06 4.83 9.04
C LYS A 64 9.79 3.99 8.98
N ASP A 65 8.86 4.20 9.92
CA ASP A 65 7.64 3.40 9.93
C ASP A 65 6.65 3.87 8.87
N GLY A 66 5.57 3.10 8.73
CA GLY A 66 4.59 3.36 7.68
C GLY A 66 3.85 4.68 7.84
N ASN A 67 3.58 5.09 9.08
CA ASN A 67 2.89 6.36 9.29
C ASN A 67 3.78 7.55 8.96
N GLU A 68 5.06 7.47 9.27
CA GLU A 68 6.01 8.50 8.87
C GLU A 68 6.14 8.58 7.36
N ALA A 69 6.26 7.41 6.70
CA ALA A 69 6.36 7.38 5.25
C ALA A 69 5.09 7.91 4.60
N LEU A 70 3.93 7.53 5.12
CA LEU A 70 2.64 8.01 4.64
C LEU A 70 2.58 9.53 4.69
N SER A 71 2.98 10.12 5.82
CA SER A 71 2.96 11.55 5.99
C SER A 71 3.87 12.25 4.96
N GLU A 72 5.08 11.73 4.77
CA GLU A 72 6.02 12.33 3.82
C GLU A 72 5.53 12.20 2.38
N ILE A 73 4.95 11.05 2.03
CA ILE A 73 4.42 10.86 0.68
C ILE A 73 3.28 11.84 0.43
N LYS A 74 2.40 12.01 1.42
CA LYS A 74 1.27 12.93 1.26
C LYS A 74 1.71 14.39 1.15
N GLU A 75 2.81 14.76 1.81
CA GLU A 75 3.39 16.09 1.63
C GLU A 75 3.90 16.29 0.22
N PHE A 76 4.51 15.26 -0.36
CA PHE A 76 5.01 15.30 -1.72
C PHE A 76 3.88 15.28 -2.75
N ASP A 77 2.84 14.50 -2.47
CA ASP A 77 1.72 14.30 -3.42
C ASP A 77 0.46 14.03 -2.61
N ASN A 78 -0.35 15.06 -2.43
CA ASN A 78 -1.56 14.93 -1.60
C ASN A 78 -2.65 14.09 -2.27
N GLU A 79 -2.45 13.71 -3.53
CA GLU A 79 -3.37 12.79 -4.24
C GLU A 79 -2.96 11.33 -4.12
N ALA A 80 -1.86 11.04 -3.43
CA ALA A 80 -1.36 9.68 -3.29
C ALA A 80 -2.43 8.76 -2.69
N VAL A 81 -2.56 7.57 -3.26
CA VAL A 81 -3.50 6.56 -2.78
C VAL A 81 -2.71 5.54 -1.97
N ILE A 82 -2.84 5.61 -0.66
CA ILE A 82 -2.07 4.76 0.25
C ILE A 82 -3.03 3.94 1.10
N ILE A 83 -2.83 2.62 1.06
CA ILE A 83 -3.63 1.67 1.82
C ILE A 83 -2.69 1.06 2.87
N ILE A 84 -3.04 1.17 4.13
CA ILE A 84 -2.25 0.56 5.20
C ILE A 84 -2.67 -0.91 5.33
N VAL A 85 -1.69 -1.80 5.36
CA VAL A 85 -1.93 -3.24 5.53
C VAL A 85 -1.05 -3.69 6.70
N SER A 86 -1.64 -3.94 7.86
CA SER A 86 -0.85 -4.14 9.06
C SER A 86 -1.50 -5.15 10.01
N SER A 87 -0.66 -5.83 10.79
CA SER A 87 -1.15 -6.69 11.86
C SER A 87 -1.49 -5.90 13.12
N VAL A 88 -1.09 -4.63 13.18
CA VAL A 88 -1.44 -3.75 14.30
C VAL A 88 -2.82 -3.18 14.04
N GLY A 89 -3.82 -3.68 14.76
CA GLY A 89 -5.22 -3.37 14.46
C GLY A 89 -5.93 -2.55 15.53
N THR A 90 -5.21 -1.69 16.27
CA THR A 90 -5.87 -0.89 17.28
C THR A 90 -6.65 0.26 16.63
N GLN A 91 -7.69 0.71 17.33
CA GLN A 91 -8.47 1.86 16.89
C GLN A 91 -7.60 3.11 16.74
N GLU A 92 -6.63 3.28 17.66
CA GLU A 92 -5.74 4.43 17.61
C GLU A 92 -4.89 4.44 16.36
N GLN A 93 -4.35 3.28 15.98
CA GLN A 93 -3.51 3.18 14.79
C GLN A 93 -4.33 3.43 13.52
N LEU A 94 -5.52 2.88 13.48
CA LEU A 94 -6.42 3.10 12.36
C LEU A 94 -6.75 4.59 12.21
N LYS A 95 -7.14 5.24 13.31
CA LYS A 95 -7.47 6.66 13.27
C LYS A 95 -6.29 7.49 12.82
N LYS A 96 -5.11 7.19 13.34
CA LYS A 96 -3.91 7.94 13.00
C LYS A 96 -3.61 7.84 11.50
N ALA A 97 -3.69 6.62 10.95
CA ALA A 97 -3.42 6.42 9.53
C ALA A 97 -4.40 7.21 8.66
N ILE A 98 -5.69 7.16 9.00
CA ILE A 98 -6.70 7.87 8.24
C ILE A 98 -6.49 9.39 8.36
N GLN A 99 -6.17 9.88 9.56
CA GLN A 99 -5.91 11.31 9.76
C GLN A 99 -4.71 11.78 8.95
N LEU A 100 -3.71 10.92 8.77
CA LEU A 100 -2.52 11.25 7.99
C LEU A 100 -2.77 11.15 6.48
N GLY A 101 -3.91 10.63 6.07
CA GLY A 101 -4.29 10.61 4.67
C GLY A 101 -4.37 9.25 4.01
N ALA A 102 -4.30 8.16 4.78
CA ALA A 102 -4.51 6.84 4.20
C ALA A 102 -5.92 6.74 3.68
N LYS A 103 -6.10 6.09 2.53
CA LYS A 103 -7.42 5.92 1.93
C LYS A 103 -8.16 4.75 2.52
N ASP A 104 -7.44 3.77 3.07
CA ASP A 104 -8.07 2.60 3.67
C ASP A 104 -7.07 1.91 4.57
N PHE A 105 -7.55 0.96 5.33
CA PHE A 105 -6.75 0.21 6.30
C PHE A 105 -7.22 -1.24 6.27
N ILE A 106 -6.29 -2.16 6.01
CA ILE A 106 -6.57 -3.59 5.99
C ILE A 106 -5.77 -4.26 7.09
N GLN A 107 -6.43 -5.03 7.95
CA GLN A 107 -5.75 -5.76 9.01
C GLN A 107 -5.32 -7.14 8.52
N LYS A 108 -4.09 -7.53 8.84
CA LYS A 108 -3.60 -8.86 8.53
C LYS A 108 -4.10 -9.85 9.57
N PRO A 109 -4.40 -11.06 9.18
CA PRO A 109 -4.37 -11.58 7.82
C PRO A 109 -5.55 -11.04 7.01
N PHE A 110 -5.28 -10.68 5.77
CA PHE A 110 -6.33 -10.13 4.91
C PHE A 110 -6.99 -11.24 4.09
N GLU A 111 -8.18 -10.96 3.60
CA GLU A 111 -8.88 -11.85 2.69
C GLU A 111 -8.77 -11.31 1.27
N LYS A 112 -8.82 -12.23 0.32
CA LYS A 112 -8.71 -11.86 -1.10
C LYS A 112 -9.76 -10.84 -1.50
N ASN A 113 -10.98 -10.96 -0.97
CA ASN A 113 -12.04 -10.00 -1.30
C ASN A 113 -11.72 -8.59 -0.88
N GLN A 114 -11.00 -8.41 0.23
CA GLN A 114 -10.60 -7.07 0.66
C GLN A 114 -9.68 -6.43 -0.36
N ILE A 115 -8.72 -7.21 -0.87
CA ILE A 115 -7.81 -6.72 -1.91
C ILE A 115 -8.57 -6.44 -3.19
N LYS A 116 -9.47 -7.34 -3.57
CA LYS A 116 -10.28 -7.16 -4.78
C LYS A 116 -11.08 -5.87 -4.73
N GLU A 117 -11.76 -5.62 -3.62
CA GLU A 117 -12.57 -4.41 -3.48
C GLU A 117 -11.73 -3.14 -3.58
N ILE A 118 -10.55 -3.15 -2.96
CA ILE A 118 -9.65 -2.00 -3.01
C ILE A 118 -9.17 -1.77 -4.45
N ILE A 119 -8.74 -2.82 -5.13
CA ILE A 119 -8.24 -2.69 -6.50
C ILE A 119 -9.35 -2.18 -7.42
N GLU A 120 -10.56 -2.72 -7.29
CA GLU A 120 -11.68 -2.28 -8.11
C GLU A 120 -12.03 -0.82 -7.84
N LEU A 121 -12.05 -0.44 -6.58
CA LEU A 121 -12.42 0.92 -6.20
C LEU A 121 -11.37 1.94 -6.65
N ARG A 122 -10.09 1.61 -6.51
CA ARG A 122 -9.03 2.58 -6.71
C ARG A 122 -8.39 2.54 -8.09
N LEU A 123 -8.39 1.39 -8.76
CA LEU A 123 -7.73 1.23 -10.05
C LEU A 123 -8.67 0.76 -11.17
N GLY A 124 -9.83 0.22 -10.82
CA GLY A 124 -10.72 -0.38 -11.79
C GLY A 124 -11.61 0.58 -12.51
N GLY A 125 -11.63 1.78 -12.23
CA GLY A 125 -12.48 2.76 -12.71
C GLY A 125 -12.74 2.83 -14.10
N LYS A 126 -13.00 2.98 -14.49
CA LYS A 126 -13.25 3.32 -15.52
C LYS A 126 -13.72 4.20 -15.61
#